data_0672226da8f91a943aba9015260b174b
#
_entry.id   0672226da8f91a943aba9015260b174b
#
_cell.length_a   1.000
_cell.length_b   1.000
_cell.length_c   1.000
_cell.angle_alpha   90.00
_cell.angle_beta   90.00
_cell.angle_gamma   90.00
#
_symmetry.space_group_name_H-M   'P 1'
#
loop_
_entity.id
_entity.type
_entity.pdbx_description
1 polymer ?
#
loop_
_entity_poly.entity_id
_entity_poly.type
_entity_poly.pdbx_seq_one_letter_code
_entity_poly.pdbx_strand_id
1 'polypeptide(L)'
;MSNSYISVARVRVIFVFIASTLFSQHFFVETKTESLLIFGDSISAGYGMSKDKQWSEELKKILDKEGIKLEVLNRSISGETTGGGLSRIKKTLDILRPDYLLIELGGNDALRGYPPKKIHENLKEMILISKGFNVEVFLMQIRILPNYGKRYQTQFESIYKKVSNETNTALIPFMLQDVALDKNLMLQDGIHPNEKAQPLIANFVYKSLKTYLE
;
A
#
# COMPACT_ATOMS: atom_id res chain seq x y z
N MET A 1 -89.78 25.01 48.73
CA MET A 1 -88.48 25.26 49.30
C MET A 1 -87.54 24.08 48.93
N SER A 2 -86.71 24.20 47.93
CA SER A 2 -85.86 23.13 47.43
C SER A 2 -84.42 23.64 47.41
N ASN A 3 -83.63 23.11 48.28
CA ASN A 3 -82.17 23.36 48.34
C ASN A 3 -81.43 22.39 47.45
N SER A 4 -80.90 22.91 46.37
CA SER A 4 -80.00 22.17 45.49
C SER A 4 -78.55 22.32 45.91
N TYR A 5 -77.93 21.26 46.35
CA TYR A 5 -76.45 21.18 46.63
C TYR A 5 -75.69 20.96 45.35
N ILE A 6 -74.82 21.87 45.00
CA ILE A 6 -73.89 21.75 43.88
C ILE A 6 -72.63 20.99 44.41
N SER A 7 -72.39 19.80 43.93
CA SER A 7 -71.23 19.04 44.18
C SER A 7 -70.03 19.51 43.31
N VAL A 8 -68.97 19.99 43.94
CA VAL A 8 -67.75 20.40 43.24
C VAL A 8 -66.83 19.21 43.09
N ALA A 9 -66.76 18.68 41.86
CA ALA A 9 -65.81 17.61 41.53
C ALA A 9 -64.39 18.17 41.51
N ARG A 10 -63.53 17.66 42.39
CA ARG A 10 -62.09 17.94 42.40
C ARG A 10 -61.42 17.14 41.28
N VAL A 11 -60.99 17.82 40.24
CA VAL A 11 -60.12 17.24 39.19
C VAL A 11 -58.69 17.15 39.77
N ARG A 12 -58.22 15.91 39.99
CA ARG A 12 -56.80 15.64 40.31
C ARG A 12 -56.02 15.58 39.00
N VAL A 13 -55.24 16.61 38.73
CA VAL A 13 -54.26 16.60 37.63
C VAL A 13 -53.07 15.78 38.10
N ILE A 14 -52.91 14.60 37.52
CA ILE A 14 -51.72 13.76 37.71
C ILE A 14 -50.66 14.23 36.72
N PHE A 15 -49.62 14.90 37.22
CA PHE A 15 -48.43 15.20 36.44
C PHE A 15 -47.62 13.91 36.27
N VAL A 16 -47.66 13.30 35.08
CA VAL A 16 -46.74 12.22 34.70
C VAL A 16 -45.45 12.89 34.24
N PHE A 17 -44.43 12.84 35.09
CA PHE A 17 -43.06 13.19 34.71
C PHE A 17 -42.53 12.06 33.79
N ILE A 18 -42.54 12.27 32.47
CA ILE A 18 -41.81 11.45 31.53
C ILE A 18 -40.32 11.87 31.62
N ALA A 19 -39.53 11.11 32.39
CA ALA A 19 -38.07 11.25 32.38
C ALA A 19 -37.57 10.71 31.02
N SER A 20 -37.37 11.58 30.05
CA SER A 20 -36.68 11.29 28.80
C SER A 20 -35.19 11.05 29.12
N THR A 21 -34.83 9.81 29.36
CA THR A 21 -33.43 9.37 29.36
C THR A 21 -32.90 9.48 27.94
N LEU A 22 -32.19 10.56 27.66
CA LEU A 22 -31.36 10.71 26.46
C LEU A 22 -30.23 9.67 26.52
N PHE A 23 -30.51 8.49 25.92
CA PHE A 23 -29.48 7.50 25.69
C PHE A 23 -28.60 8.06 24.57
N SER A 24 -27.49 8.71 24.95
CA SER A 24 -26.45 9.11 24.01
C SER A 24 -25.83 7.85 23.43
N GLN A 25 -26.33 7.40 22.29
CA GLN A 25 -25.69 6.35 21.52
C GLN A 25 -24.37 6.94 20.97
N HIS A 26 -23.28 6.68 21.67
CA HIS A 26 -21.95 6.86 21.11
C HIS A 26 -21.81 5.83 19.99
N PHE A 27 -22.03 6.26 18.76
CA PHE A 27 -21.62 5.52 17.61
C PHE A 27 -20.08 5.49 17.63
N PHE A 28 -19.51 4.39 18.10
CA PHE A 28 -18.11 4.08 17.81
C PHE A 28 -18.03 3.87 16.31
N VAL A 29 -17.60 4.90 15.58
CA VAL A 29 -17.13 4.72 14.21
C VAL A 29 -15.82 3.97 14.34
N GLU A 30 -15.87 2.66 14.13
CA GLU A 30 -14.67 1.85 14.00
C GLU A 30 -13.94 2.36 12.75
N THR A 31 -12.89 3.15 12.95
CA THR A 31 -12.07 3.64 11.85
C THR A 31 -11.33 2.45 11.28
N LYS A 32 -11.72 2.03 10.07
CA LYS A 32 -11.00 1.01 9.30
C LYS A 32 -9.52 1.39 9.27
N THR A 33 -8.66 0.50 9.72
CA THR A 33 -7.21 0.68 9.57
C THR A 33 -6.87 0.64 8.08
N GLU A 34 -6.22 1.68 7.59
CA GLU A 34 -5.75 1.74 6.20
C GLU A 34 -4.69 0.66 5.94
N SER A 35 -4.55 0.27 4.69
CA SER A 35 -3.65 -0.81 4.30
C SER A 35 -2.82 -0.46 3.07
N LEU A 36 -1.54 -0.83 3.12
CA LEU A 36 -0.58 -0.74 2.02
C LEU A 36 -0.31 -2.14 1.46
N LEU A 37 -0.69 -2.36 0.22
CA LEU A 37 -0.34 -3.57 -0.53
C LEU A 37 1.03 -3.38 -1.21
N ILE A 38 2.00 -4.23 -0.88
CA ILE A 38 3.26 -4.36 -1.59
C ILE A 38 3.08 -5.44 -2.66
N PHE A 39 3.30 -5.07 -3.92
CA PHE A 39 3.09 -5.91 -5.09
C PHE A 39 4.34 -5.91 -5.96
N GLY A 40 5.26 -6.80 -5.63
CA GLY A 40 6.60 -6.83 -6.18
C GLY A 40 7.08 -8.22 -6.54
N ASP A 41 8.39 -8.29 -6.78
CA ASP A 41 9.10 -9.52 -7.13
C ASP A 41 9.91 -10.09 -5.96
N SER A 42 11.07 -10.71 -6.25
CA SER A 42 11.93 -11.34 -5.25
C SER A 42 12.54 -10.35 -4.23
N ILE A 43 12.73 -9.11 -4.62
CA ILE A 43 13.28 -8.07 -3.73
C ILE A 43 12.29 -7.80 -2.59
N SER A 44 11.03 -7.65 -2.93
CA SER A 44 9.98 -7.41 -1.94
C SER A 44 9.45 -8.69 -1.28
N ALA A 45 9.58 -9.84 -1.95
CA ALA A 45 9.28 -11.15 -1.35
C ALA A 45 10.33 -11.61 -0.33
N GLY A 46 11.49 -10.93 -0.23
CA GLY A 46 12.55 -11.26 0.69
C GLY A 46 13.27 -12.56 0.35
N TYR A 47 13.67 -12.70 -0.92
CA TYR A 47 14.40 -13.87 -1.39
C TYR A 47 15.63 -14.17 -0.52
N GLY A 48 15.79 -15.44 -0.14
CA GLY A 48 16.95 -15.92 0.63
C GLY A 48 16.93 -15.60 2.12
N MET A 49 15.79 -15.09 2.67
CA MET A 49 15.67 -14.81 4.11
C MET A 49 14.32 -15.24 4.70
N SER A 50 14.26 -15.34 6.02
CA SER A 50 13.01 -15.59 6.75
C SER A 50 12.09 -14.37 6.70
N LYS A 51 10.78 -14.61 6.85
CA LYS A 51 9.75 -13.57 6.72
C LYS A 51 9.97 -12.39 7.68
N ASP A 52 10.33 -12.68 8.91
CA ASP A 52 10.56 -11.68 9.96
C ASP A 52 11.75 -10.74 9.71
N LYS A 53 12.60 -11.07 8.73
CA LYS A 53 13.80 -10.31 8.31
C LYS A 53 13.57 -9.44 7.07
N GLN A 54 12.41 -9.54 6.43
CA GLN A 54 12.12 -8.80 5.20
C GLN A 54 11.91 -7.31 5.48
N TRP A 55 12.23 -6.46 4.51
CA TRP A 55 12.05 -5.02 4.63
C TRP A 55 10.60 -4.60 4.90
N SER A 56 9.63 -5.38 4.43
CA SER A 56 8.22 -5.13 4.71
C SER A 56 7.86 -5.31 6.19
N GLU A 57 8.53 -6.22 6.91
CA GLU A 57 8.36 -6.38 8.36
C GLU A 57 9.13 -5.29 9.13
N GLU A 58 10.31 -4.88 8.63
CA GLU A 58 11.02 -3.72 9.18
C GLU A 58 10.21 -2.43 8.99
N LEU A 59 9.53 -2.27 7.86
CA LEU A 59 8.62 -1.14 7.62
C LEU A 59 7.49 -1.09 8.65
N LYS A 60 6.87 -2.22 9.00
CA LYS A 60 5.85 -2.28 10.06
C LYS A 60 6.38 -1.75 11.39
N LYS A 61 7.59 -2.15 11.78
CA LYS A 61 8.23 -1.67 13.01
C LYS A 61 8.47 -0.16 13.00
N ILE A 62 8.83 0.40 11.84
CA ILE A 62 8.99 1.84 11.66
C ILE A 62 7.64 2.55 11.81
N LEU A 63 6.60 2.07 11.13
CA LEU A 63 5.25 2.64 11.18
C LEU A 63 4.69 2.62 12.61
N ASP A 64 4.83 1.50 13.32
CA ASP A 64 4.42 1.38 14.72
C ASP A 64 5.14 2.39 15.63
N LYS A 65 6.47 2.53 15.45
CA LYS A 65 7.28 3.50 16.20
C LYS A 65 6.88 4.96 15.95
N GLU A 66 6.50 5.28 14.71
CA GLU A 66 6.04 6.61 14.32
C GLU A 66 4.55 6.85 14.65
N GLY A 67 3.85 5.84 15.17
CA GLY A 67 2.43 5.93 15.53
C GLY A 67 1.48 5.92 14.34
N ILE A 68 1.94 5.50 13.16
CA ILE A 68 1.15 5.42 11.92
C ILE A 68 0.44 4.07 11.87
N LYS A 69 -0.89 4.09 11.95
CA LYS A 69 -1.74 2.90 11.88
C LYS A 69 -1.98 2.50 10.43
N LEU A 70 -1.06 1.71 9.88
CA LEU A 70 -1.12 1.21 8.51
C LEU A 70 -0.82 -0.29 8.47
N GLU A 71 -1.77 -1.09 7.96
CA GLU A 71 -1.54 -2.52 7.75
C GLU A 71 -0.68 -2.73 6.50
N VAL A 72 0.44 -3.45 6.61
CA VAL A 72 1.32 -3.76 5.46
C VAL A 72 1.04 -5.18 4.97
N LEU A 73 0.51 -5.29 3.75
CA LEU A 73 0.13 -6.52 3.07
C LEU A 73 1.14 -6.86 1.97
N ASN A 74 2.09 -7.75 2.21
CA ASN A 74 3.05 -8.16 1.18
C ASN A 74 2.48 -9.32 0.35
N ARG A 75 2.31 -9.10 -0.96
CA ARG A 75 1.88 -10.09 -1.96
C ARG A 75 2.85 -10.20 -3.13
N SER A 76 4.13 -9.97 -2.84
CA SER A 76 5.22 -10.11 -3.80
C SER A 76 5.53 -11.57 -4.07
N ILE A 77 5.94 -11.89 -5.30
CA ILE A 77 6.26 -13.25 -5.74
C ILE A 77 7.63 -13.25 -6.39
N SER A 78 8.55 -14.08 -5.89
CA SER A 78 9.89 -14.21 -6.48
C SER A 78 9.82 -14.62 -7.95
N GLY A 79 10.59 -13.92 -8.79
CA GLY A 79 10.61 -14.15 -10.25
C GLY A 79 9.45 -13.52 -11.01
N GLU A 80 8.57 -12.76 -10.35
CA GLU A 80 7.42 -12.10 -10.97
C GLU A 80 7.85 -11.10 -12.05
N THR A 81 7.13 -11.11 -13.16
CA THR A 81 7.26 -10.14 -14.24
C THR A 81 6.08 -9.16 -14.26
N THR A 82 6.20 -8.08 -15.02
CA THR A 82 5.07 -7.16 -15.20
C THR A 82 3.85 -7.86 -15.83
N GLY A 83 4.06 -8.84 -16.72
CA GLY A 83 2.98 -9.66 -17.31
C GLY A 83 2.32 -10.58 -16.28
N GLY A 84 3.11 -11.22 -15.41
CA GLY A 84 2.60 -12.05 -14.31
C GLY A 84 1.80 -11.20 -13.32
N GLY A 85 2.35 -10.06 -12.89
CA GLY A 85 1.66 -9.11 -12.03
C GLY A 85 0.33 -8.64 -12.62
N LEU A 86 0.32 -8.25 -13.91
CA LEU A 86 -0.89 -7.82 -14.60
C LEU A 86 -1.99 -8.89 -14.58
N SER A 87 -1.61 -10.16 -14.75
CA SER A 87 -2.57 -11.27 -14.77
C SER A 87 -3.32 -11.47 -13.44
N ARG A 88 -2.73 -11.08 -12.31
CA ARG A 88 -3.28 -11.34 -10.97
C ARG A 88 -3.72 -10.09 -10.20
N ILE A 89 -3.36 -8.88 -10.66
CA ILE A 89 -3.60 -7.64 -9.90
C ILE A 89 -5.09 -7.45 -9.58
N LYS A 90 -5.97 -7.61 -10.57
CA LYS A 90 -7.40 -7.42 -10.39
C LYS A 90 -7.97 -8.31 -9.29
N LYS A 91 -7.65 -9.62 -9.32
CA LYS A 91 -8.09 -10.58 -8.29
C LYS A 91 -7.53 -10.21 -6.91
N THR A 92 -6.28 -9.78 -6.86
CA THR A 92 -5.65 -9.37 -5.59
C THR A 92 -6.35 -8.16 -4.98
N LEU A 93 -6.65 -7.15 -5.78
CA LEU A 93 -7.37 -5.95 -5.35
C LEU A 93 -8.81 -6.27 -4.93
N ASP A 94 -9.49 -7.15 -5.64
CA ASP A 94 -10.86 -7.58 -5.31
C ASP A 94 -10.95 -8.21 -3.92
N ILE A 95 -9.95 -9.03 -3.57
CA ILE A 95 -9.89 -9.75 -2.29
C ILE A 95 -9.45 -8.84 -1.14
N LEU A 96 -8.39 -8.04 -1.35
CA LEU A 96 -7.73 -7.31 -0.26
C LEU A 96 -8.27 -5.91 -0.04
N ARG A 97 -8.80 -5.25 -1.08
CA ARG A 97 -9.34 -3.88 -1.02
C ARG A 97 -8.39 -2.91 -0.28
N PRO A 98 -7.11 -2.84 -0.68
CA PRO A 98 -6.15 -1.98 -0.02
C PRO A 98 -6.45 -0.51 -0.30
N ASP A 99 -5.99 0.38 0.59
CA ASP A 99 -6.10 1.82 0.39
C ASP A 99 -4.92 2.34 -0.44
N TYR A 100 -3.73 1.73 -0.27
CA TYR A 100 -2.50 2.05 -1.00
C TYR A 100 -1.91 0.82 -1.68
N LEU A 101 -1.25 1.04 -2.83
CA LEU A 101 -0.56 0.00 -3.59
C LEU A 101 0.82 0.48 -4.01
N LEU A 102 1.87 -0.24 -3.60
CA LEU A 102 3.23 -0.06 -4.10
C LEU A 102 3.53 -1.14 -5.13
N ILE A 103 3.69 -0.75 -6.40
CA ILE A 103 4.12 -1.63 -7.49
C ILE A 103 5.65 -1.58 -7.60
N GLU A 104 6.30 -2.72 -7.37
CA GLU A 104 7.75 -2.92 -7.47
C GLU A 104 8.02 -4.09 -8.43
N LEU A 105 7.88 -3.86 -9.74
CA LEU A 105 7.98 -4.87 -10.79
C LEU A 105 8.71 -4.35 -12.03
N GLY A 106 9.29 -5.26 -12.80
CA GLY A 106 9.98 -5.01 -14.05
C GLY A 106 11.44 -5.47 -14.05
N GLY A 107 12.03 -5.72 -12.88
CA GLY A 107 13.38 -6.26 -12.77
C GLY A 107 13.53 -7.58 -13.52
N ASN A 108 12.63 -8.52 -13.30
CA ASN A 108 12.63 -9.82 -13.98
C ASN A 108 12.38 -9.75 -15.48
N ASP A 109 11.57 -8.77 -15.93
CA ASP A 109 11.40 -8.52 -17.37
C ASP A 109 12.72 -8.09 -18.00
N ALA A 110 13.43 -7.16 -17.35
CA ALA A 110 14.70 -6.66 -17.82
C ALA A 110 15.80 -7.75 -17.81
N LEU A 111 15.88 -8.56 -16.75
CA LEU A 111 16.81 -9.70 -16.68
C LEU A 111 16.61 -10.70 -17.81
N ARG A 112 15.38 -10.83 -18.31
CA ARG A 112 15.01 -11.69 -19.45
C ARG A 112 15.06 -11.00 -20.81
N GLY A 113 15.45 -9.71 -20.83
CA GLY A 113 15.55 -8.93 -22.07
C GLY A 113 14.21 -8.62 -22.73
N TYR A 114 13.12 -8.54 -21.96
CA TYR A 114 11.79 -8.24 -22.50
C TYR A 114 11.74 -6.84 -23.11
N PRO A 115 10.93 -6.65 -24.18
CA PRO A 115 10.83 -5.36 -24.84
C PRO A 115 10.35 -4.25 -23.87
N PRO A 116 11.06 -3.12 -23.74
CA PRO A 116 10.66 -2.00 -22.89
C PRO A 116 9.23 -1.53 -23.11
N LYS A 117 8.76 -1.55 -24.37
CA LYS A 117 7.38 -1.21 -24.73
C LYS A 117 6.36 -2.10 -23.99
N LYS A 118 6.62 -3.41 -23.90
CA LYS A 118 5.70 -4.35 -23.25
C LYS A 118 5.66 -4.13 -21.73
N ILE A 119 6.81 -3.86 -21.13
CA ILE A 119 6.92 -3.52 -19.68
C ILE A 119 6.11 -2.26 -19.39
N HIS A 120 6.26 -1.23 -20.22
CA HIS A 120 5.50 0.03 -20.12
C HIS A 120 3.99 -0.23 -20.18
N GLU A 121 3.52 -0.96 -21.18
CA GLU A 121 2.10 -1.29 -21.35
C GLU A 121 1.53 -2.02 -20.12
N ASN A 122 2.24 -3.04 -19.63
CA ASN A 122 1.81 -3.82 -18.48
C ASN A 122 1.73 -2.98 -17.19
N LEU A 123 2.76 -2.15 -16.91
CA LEU A 123 2.78 -1.27 -15.73
C LEU A 123 1.64 -0.24 -15.79
N LYS A 124 1.46 0.37 -16.96
CA LYS A 124 0.38 1.34 -17.17
C LYS A 124 -1.00 0.72 -16.94
N GLU A 125 -1.24 -0.46 -17.51
CA GLU A 125 -2.51 -1.18 -17.36
C GLU A 125 -2.76 -1.59 -15.89
N MET A 126 -1.75 -2.11 -15.18
CA MET A 126 -1.87 -2.41 -13.75
C MET A 126 -2.28 -1.18 -12.93
N ILE A 127 -1.68 -0.02 -13.19
CA ILE A 127 -2.01 1.24 -12.51
C ILE A 127 -3.45 1.65 -12.81
N LEU A 128 -3.86 1.61 -14.09
CA LEU A 128 -5.23 2.00 -14.48
C LEU A 128 -6.28 1.07 -13.85
N ILE A 129 -6.03 -0.24 -13.83
CA ILE A 129 -6.88 -1.20 -13.12
C ILE A 129 -6.98 -0.82 -11.64
N SER A 130 -5.84 -0.55 -10.98
CA SER A 130 -5.81 -0.25 -9.55
C SER A 130 -6.55 1.05 -9.21
N LYS A 131 -6.39 2.09 -10.02
CA LYS A 131 -7.16 3.34 -9.87
C LYS A 131 -8.68 3.13 -10.03
N GLY A 132 -9.09 2.18 -10.87
CA GLY A 132 -10.49 1.78 -10.98
C GLY A 132 -11.07 1.14 -9.71
N PHE A 133 -10.22 0.70 -8.78
CA PHE A 133 -10.58 0.23 -7.45
C PHE A 133 -10.51 1.32 -6.36
N ASN A 134 -10.25 2.58 -6.73
CA ASN A 134 -10.02 3.71 -5.81
C ASN A 134 -8.81 3.50 -4.88
N VAL A 135 -7.76 2.84 -5.38
CA VAL A 135 -6.51 2.62 -4.66
C VAL A 135 -5.52 3.71 -5.05
N GLU A 136 -4.88 4.34 -4.06
CA GLU A 136 -3.75 5.24 -4.31
C GLU A 136 -2.53 4.41 -4.68
N VAL A 137 -1.93 4.71 -5.85
CA VAL A 137 -0.87 3.88 -6.43
C VAL A 137 0.48 4.60 -6.39
N PHE A 138 1.50 3.89 -5.93
CA PHE A 138 2.89 4.26 -5.97
C PHE A 138 3.64 3.33 -6.93
N LEU A 139 4.39 3.89 -7.86
CA LEU A 139 5.23 3.13 -8.78
C LEU A 139 6.70 3.25 -8.34
N MET A 140 7.30 2.14 -7.96
CA MET A 140 8.73 2.07 -7.64
C MET A 140 9.56 2.07 -8.92
N GLN A 141 10.51 2.97 -9.05
CA GLN A 141 11.48 2.92 -10.13
C GLN A 141 12.42 1.72 -9.95
N ILE A 142 12.64 0.96 -11.01
CA ILE A 142 13.64 -0.10 -11.04
C ILE A 142 14.83 0.35 -11.90
N ARG A 143 16.02 -0.04 -11.49
CA ARG A 143 17.24 0.10 -12.27
C ARG A 143 17.85 -1.27 -12.53
N ILE A 144 18.62 -1.38 -13.61
CA ILE A 144 19.30 -2.62 -13.98
C ILE A 144 20.82 -2.40 -14.08
N LEU A 145 21.54 -3.51 -13.97
CA LEU A 145 22.97 -3.49 -14.09
C LEU A 145 23.43 -3.03 -15.48
N PRO A 146 24.61 -2.37 -15.60
CA PRO A 146 25.09 -1.78 -16.86
C PRO A 146 25.39 -2.79 -17.98
N ASN A 147 25.56 -4.07 -17.63
CA ASN A 147 25.90 -5.17 -18.56
C ASN A 147 24.82 -5.49 -19.60
N TYR A 148 23.62 -4.94 -19.46
CA TYR A 148 22.51 -5.08 -20.45
C TYR A 148 22.65 -4.15 -21.67
N GLY A 149 23.69 -3.35 -21.71
CA GLY A 149 23.93 -2.36 -22.75
C GLY A 149 23.18 -1.03 -22.54
N LYS A 150 23.91 0.07 -22.74
CA LYS A 150 23.43 1.44 -22.45
C LYS A 150 22.08 1.78 -23.08
N ARG A 151 21.85 1.34 -24.34
CA ARG A 151 20.59 1.63 -25.04
C ARG A 151 19.39 0.99 -24.34
N TYR A 152 19.49 -0.30 -24.00
CA TYR A 152 18.41 -1.02 -23.34
C TYR A 152 18.18 -0.44 -21.93
N GLN A 153 19.25 -0.23 -21.16
CA GLN A 153 19.18 0.36 -19.83
C GLN A 153 18.46 1.71 -19.85
N THR A 154 18.85 2.62 -20.75
CA THR A 154 18.22 3.96 -20.87
C THR A 154 16.73 3.83 -21.22
N GLN A 155 16.38 2.95 -22.16
CA GLN A 155 14.99 2.72 -22.55
C GLN A 155 14.19 2.13 -21.38
N PHE A 156 14.72 1.14 -20.69
CA PHE A 156 14.07 0.49 -19.55
C PHE A 156 13.85 1.48 -18.40
N GLU A 157 14.88 2.17 -17.95
CA GLU A 157 14.77 3.08 -16.81
C GLU A 157 13.84 4.28 -17.10
N SER A 158 13.73 4.70 -18.36
CA SER A 158 12.83 5.79 -18.77
C SER A 158 11.33 5.42 -18.69
N ILE A 159 11.00 4.11 -18.69
CA ILE A 159 9.61 3.62 -18.65
C ILE A 159 8.89 4.16 -17.42
N TYR A 160 9.50 4.08 -16.25
CA TYR A 160 8.87 4.40 -14.97
C TYR A 160 8.43 5.85 -14.92
N LYS A 161 9.30 6.79 -15.31
CA LYS A 161 8.95 8.20 -15.40
C LYS A 161 7.84 8.45 -16.42
N LYS A 162 7.88 7.76 -17.55
CA LYS A 162 6.87 7.88 -18.61
C LYS A 162 5.51 7.38 -18.13
N VAL A 163 5.46 6.19 -17.53
CA VAL A 163 4.23 5.61 -16.98
C VAL A 163 3.67 6.49 -15.85
N SER A 164 4.53 6.95 -14.93
CA SER A 164 4.14 7.87 -13.86
C SER A 164 3.46 9.13 -14.40
N ASN A 165 4.06 9.78 -15.40
CA ASN A 165 3.49 10.98 -16.02
C ASN A 165 2.16 10.68 -16.75
N GLU A 166 2.10 9.58 -17.53
CA GLU A 166 0.91 9.21 -18.30
C GLU A 166 -0.29 8.83 -17.43
N THR A 167 -0.01 8.32 -16.24
CA THR A 167 -1.06 7.85 -15.30
C THR A 167 -1.27 8.80 -14.13
N ASN A 168 -0.52 9.91 -14.03
CA ASN A 168 -0.52 10.79 -12.87
C ASN A 168 -0.36 9.98 -11.56
N THR A 169 0.72 9.18 -11.50
CA THR A 169 1.01 8.27 -10.38
C THR A 169 2.34 8.67 -9.75
N ALA A 170 2.43 8.71 -8.43
CA ALA A 170 3.65 9.03 -7.73
C ALA A 170 4.77 8.04 -8.06
N LEU A 171 5.92 8.56 -8.48
CA LEU A 171 7.12 7.77 -8.76
C LEU A 171 8.02 7.76 -7.53
N ILE A 172 8.18 6.59 -6.94
CA ILE A 172 9.09 6.37 -5.84
C ILE A 172 10.48 6.03 -6.40
N PRO A 173 11.55 6.67 -5.95
CA PRO A 173 12.90 6.39 -6.44
C PRO A 173 13.33 4.93 -6.17
N PHE A 174 14.36 4.47 -6.86
CA PHE A 174 14.86 3.09 -6.74
C PHE A 174 15.34 2.76 -5.32
N MET A 175 14.65 1.85 -4.64
CA MET A 175 14.89 1.55 -3.22
C MET A 175 16.24 0.92 -2.91
N LEU A 176 16.93 0.38 -3.92
CA LEU A 176 18.27 -0.20 -3.76
C LEU A 176 19.40 0.76 -4.18
N GLN A 177 19.11 2.06 -4.40
CA GLN A 177 20.13 3.00 -4.90
C GLN A 177 21.39 3.09 -4.00
N ASP A 178 21.21 3.00 -2.68
CA ASP A 178 22.30 3.07 -1.70
C ASP A 178 22.74 1.68 -1.22
N VAL A 179 22.12 0.62 -1.73
CA VAL A 179 22.34 -0.78 -1.33
C VAL A 179 23.08 -1.57 -2.41
N ALA A 180 22.63 -1.42 -3.67
CA ALA A 180 23.05 -2.30 -4.77
C ALA A 180 24.56 -2.28 -5.09
N LEU A 181 25.28 -1.22 -4.72
CA LEU A 181 26.71 -1.08 -4.96
C LEU A 181 27.58 -1.56 -3.78
N ASP A 182 27.00 -1.78 -2.60
CA ASP A 182 27.71 -2.32 -1.44
C ASP A 182 27.58 -3.84 -1.36
N LYS A 183 28.68 -4.53 -1.67
CA LYS A 183 28.73 -6.00 -1.62
C LYS A 183 28.42 -6.59 -0.24
N ASN A 184 28.60 -5.82 0.85
CA ASN A 184 28.26 -6.25 2.20
C ASN A 184 26.75 -6.25 2.48
N LEU A 185 25.98 -5.60 1.61
CA LEU A 185 24.51 -5.49 1.69
C LEU A 185 23.78 -6.40 0.68
N MET A 186 24.54 -7.09 -0.19
CA MET A 186 24.00 -7.98 -1.22
C MET A 186 24.30 -9.45 -0.91
N LEU A 187 23.46 -10.35 -1.43
CA LEU A 187 23.77 -11.78 -1.50
C LEU A 187 24.87 -12.03 -2.53
N GLN A 188 25.39 -13.24 -2.55
CA GLN A 188 26.49 -13.64 -3.47
C GLN A 188 26.09 -13.53 -4.95
N ASP A 189 24.80 -13.56 -5.26
CA ASP A 189 24.29 -13.42 -6.62
C ASP A 189 24.40 -11.98 -7.17
N GLY A 190 24.68 -11.00 -6.31
CA GLY A 190 24.81 -9.58 -6.67
C GLY A 190 23.50 -8.93 -7.15
N ILE A 191 22.39 -9.59 -6.97
CA ILE A 191 21.04 -9.12 -7.37
C ILE A 191 20.17 -8.83 -6.14
N HIS A 192 20.16 -9.75 -5.18
CA HIS A 192 19.27 -9.66 -4.02
C HIS A 192 19.99 -9.04 -2.82
N PRO A 193 19.34 -8.09 -2.12
CA PRO A 193 19.86 -7.55 -0.86
C PRO A 193 19.80 -8.61 0.24
N ASN A 194 20.80 -8.60 1.12
CA ASN A 194 20.84 -9.49 2.28
C ASN A 194 20.09 -8.91 3.50
N GLU A 195 20.09 -9.63 4.63
CA GLU A 195 19.40 -9.19 5.86
C GLU A 195 19.88 -7.83 6.38
N LYS A 196 21.15 -7.46 6.21
CA LYS A 196 21.67 -6.17 6.68
C LYS A 196 21.10 -4.99 5.91
N ALA A 197 20.72 -5.21 4.66
CA ALA A 197 20.12 -4.18 3.81
C ALA A 197 18.65 -3.87 4.16
N GLN A 198 17.94 -4.82 4.77
CA GLN A 198 16.48 -4.72 4.92
C GLN A 198 16.03 -3.50 5.75
N PRO A 199 16.65 -3.16 6.89
CA PRO A 199 16.30 -1.94 7.62
C PRO A 199 16.56 -0.65 6.83
N LEU A 200 17.59 -0.64 5.96
CA LEU A 200 17.92 0.50 5.11
C LEU A 200 16.83 0.70 4.03
N ILE A 201 16.43 -0.40 3.39
CA ILE A 201 15.35 -0.42 2.40
C ILE A 201 14.04 0.04 3.04
N ALA A 202 13.68 -0.51 4.20
CA ALA A 202 12.46 -0.14 4.92
C ALA A 202 12.42 1.36 5.26
N ASN A 203 13.54 1.90 5.78
CA ASN A 203 13.65 3.33 6.08
C ASN A 203 13.57 4.21 4.83
N PHE A 204 14.15 3.78 3.72
CA PHE A 204 14.04 4.45 2.43
C PHE A 204 12.59 4.50 1.94
N VAL A 205 11.90 3.35 1.96
CA VAL A 205 10.49 3.26 1.53
C VAL A 205 9.60 4.09 2.45
N TYR A 206 9.78 4.00 3.77
CA TYR A 206 9.07 4.83 4.73
C TYR A 206 9.20 6.33 4.42
N LYS A 207 10.43 6.82 4.28
CA LYS A 207 10.69 8.24 3.97
C LYS A 207 10.06 8.68 2.64
N SER A 208 10.03 7.78 1.66
CA SER A 208 9.47 8.05 0.34
C SER A 208 7.94 8.09 0.35
N LEU A 209 7.29 7.36 1.25
CA LEU A 209 5.83 7.29 1.37
C LEU A 209 5.25 8.20 2.45
N LYS A 210 6.06 8.66 3.43
CA LYS A 210 5.59 9.38 4.60
C LYS A 210 4.62 10.53 4.27
N THR A 211 4.92 11.35 3.29
CA THR A 211 4.09 12.51 2.89
C THR A 211 2.74 12.15 2.26
N TYR A 212 2.52 10.89 1.95
CA TYR A 212 1.27 10.36 1.41
C TYR A 212 0.44 9.61 2.47
N LEU A 213 1.06 9.28 3.61
CA LEU A 213 0.45 8.51 4.70
C LEU A 213 0.02 9.39 5.88
N GLU A 214 0.36 10.66 5.85
CA GLU A 214 -0.06 11.71 6.80
C GLU A 214 -1.28 12.47 6.23
#